data_14311c49894836640bd710b486db5f51
#
_entry.id   14311c49894836640bd710b486db5f51
#
_cell.length_a   1.000
_cell.length_b   1.000
_cell.length_c   1.000
_cell.angle_alpha   90.00
_cell.angle_beta   90.00
_cell.angle_gamma   90.00
#
_symmetry.space_group_name_H-M   'P 1'
#
loop_
_entity.id
_entity.type
_entity.pdbx_description
1 polymer ?
#
loop_
_entity_poly.entity_id
_entity_poly.type
_entity_poly.pdbx_seq_one_letter_code
_entity_poly.pdbx_strand_id
1 'polypeptide(L)'
;ELQAPLEASKEIYGTVRAVLAEQDGFRRMLAFPHKTPKPTQVSDEFDVVRAQAIEAQQVLEDAIASEWEVDPQLSFLRHPKPGTERYPWVEYADSPGVKGEARSREKMKNDYGGHANQLKDLARLTLRFSAPGKLADALDSFPGLGFDVVVVKNKYKFPTPMGYSDFNLVVAVPLADGTKYLCEMQLNLVAMLDAKHEAHAHYEVIRKRLPELCKGTPVKADELESFISGRLNNSALDSAVAALSLRADGLFLYAHLLAE
;
A
#
# COMPACT_ATOMS: atom_id res chain seq x y z
N GLU A 1 23.13 -1.19 -13.92
CA GLU A 1 22.82 0.11 -13.28
C GLU A 1 21.80 0.00 -12.12
N LEU A 2 20.81 -0.91 -12.18
CA LEU A 2 19.79 -1.07 -11.14
C LEU A 2 20.15 -2.11 -10.05
N GLN A 3 21.18 -2.92 -10.26
CA GLN A 3 21.57 -3.99 -9.34
C GLN A 3 21.94 -3.45 -7.95
N ALA A 4 22.85 -2.47 -7.89
CA ALA A 4 23.32 -1.91 -6.63
C ALA A 4 22.20 -1.25 -5.79
N PRO A 5 21.34 -0.37 -6.35
CA PRO A 5 20.22 0.17 -5.58
C PRO A 5 19.20 -0.90 -5.16
N LEU A 6 18.99 -1.96 -5.93
CA LEU A 6 18.10 -3.06 -5.54
C LEU A 6 18.69 -3.85 -4.36
N GLU A 7 19.98 -4.20 -4.42
CA GLU A 7 20.67 -4.93 -3.35
C GLU A 7 20.73 -4.11 -2.07
N ALA A 8 21.09 -2.82 -2.17
CA ALA A 8 21.08 -1.92 -1.02
C ALA A 8 19.70 -1.82 -0.34
N SER A 9 18.63 -1.71 -1.13
CA SER A 9 17.26 -1.72 -0.58
C SER A 9 16.96 -3.04 0.11
N LYS A 10 17.32 -4.18 -0.49
CA LYS A 10 17.12 -5.51 0.10
C LYS A 10 17.87 -5.68 1.41
N GLU A 11 19.09 -5.14 1.50
CA GLU A 11 19.89 -5.19 2.73
C GLU A 11 19.22 -4.39 3.86
N ILE A 12 18.81 -3.15 3.58
CA ILE A 12 18.12 -2.28 4.55
C ILE A 12 16.86 -2.98 5.09
N TYR A 13 15.95 -3.39 4.21
CA TYR A 13 14.70 -4.03 4.62
C TYR A 13 14.93 -5.41 5.25
N GLY A 14 15.92 -6.17 4.75
CA GLY A 14 16.27 -7.48 5.28
C GLY A 14 16.78 -7.42 6.71
N THR A 15 17.62 -6.42 7.03
CA THR A 15 18.12 -6.19 8.39
C THR A 15 16.98 -5.89 9.36
N VAL A 16 16.09 -4.96 9.01
CA VAL A 16 14.93 -4.63 9.85
C VAL A 16 14.01 -5.83 10.00
N ARG A 17 13.75 -6.55 8.92
CA ARG A 17 12.90 -7.75 8.95
C ARG A 17 13.47 -8.84 9.85
N ALA A 18 14.78 -9.04 9.87
CA ALA A 18 15.43 -10.01 10.74
C ALA A 18 15.19 -9.66 12.24
N VAL A 19 15.35 -8.39 12.60
CA VAL A 19 15.08 -7.92 13.97
C VAL A 19 13.60 -8.08 14.34
N LEU A 20 12.68 -7.78 13.43
CA LEU A 20 11.24 -7.93 13.66
C LEU A 20 10.84 -9.41 13.81
N ALA A 21 11.53 -10.33 13.12
CA ALA A 21 11.23 -11.76 13.16
C ALA A 21 11.46 -12.40 14.54
N GLU A 22 12.33 -11.81 15.35
CA GLU A 22 12.62 -12.26 16.73
C GLU A 22 11.58 -11.76 17.74
N GLN A 23 10.69 -10.84 17.35
CA GLN A 23 9.70 -10.26 18.24
C GLN A 23 8.40 -11.06 18.29
N ASP A 24 7.76 -11.04 19.45
CA ASP A 24 6.45 -11.64 19.63
C ASP A 24 5.42 -11.07 18.65
N GLY A 25 4.54 -11.95 18.15
CA GLY A 25 3.49 -11.58 17.20
C GLY A 25 3.92 -11.63 15.74
N PHE A 26 5.21 -11.64 15.40
CA PHE A 26 5.64 -11.67 13.99
C PHE A 26 5.13 -12.92 13.25
N ARG A 27 5.16 -14.08 13.91
CA ARG A 27 4.60 -15.33 13.33
C ARG A 27 3.10 -15.26 13.10
N ARG A 28 2.36 -14.57 13.99
CA ARG A 28 0.91 -14.32 13.80
C ARG A 28 0.66 -13.46 12.57
N MET A 29 1.46 -12.41 12.37
CA MET A 29 1.41 -11.58 11.17
C MET A 29 1.66 -12.39 9.90
N LEU A 30 2.68 -13.26 9.88
CA LEU A 30 2.96 -14.14 8.73
C LEU A 30 1.81 -15.12 8.45
N ALA A 31 1.16 -15.62 9.49
CA ALA A 31 0.04 -16.56 9.38
C ALA A 31 -1.26 -15.88 8.91
N PHE A 32 -1.36 -14.54 9.05
CA PHE A 32 -2.56 -13.82 8.64
C PHE A 32 -2.85 -14.03 7.14
N PRO A 33 -4.11 -14.16 6.74
CA PRO A 33 -4.48 -14.44 5.36
C PRO A 33 -3.88 -13.44 4.36
N HIS A 34 -3.58 -13.92 3.16
CA HIS A 34 -3.36 -13.12 1.98
C HIS A 34 -4.52 -13.39 1.03
N LYS A 35 -5.36 -12.38 0.81
CA LYS A 35 -6.60 -12.50 0.02
C LYS A 35 -6.68 -11.32 -0.94
N THR A 36 -6.54 -11.59 -2.22
CA THR A 36 -6.44 -10.57 -3.28
C THR A 36 -7.52 -10.69 -4.36
N PRO A 37 -8.81 -10.66 -4.01
CA PRO A 37 -9.84 -10.48 -5.02
C PRO A 37 -9.66 -9.14 -5.72
N LYS A 38 -10.34 -8.96 -6.87
CA LYS A 38 -10.28 -7.75 -7.67
C LYS A 38 -11.62 -6.99 -7.63
N PRO A 39 -12.01 -6.45 -6.46
CA PRO A 39 -13.22 -5.64 -6.40
C PRO A 39 -13.02 -4.34 -7.16
N THR A 40 -14.11 -3.74 -7.62
CA THR A 40 -14.13 -2.43 -8.27
C THR A 40 -15.06 -1.49 -7.50
N GLN A 41 -14.84 -0.18 -7.64
CA GLN A 41 -15.83 0.83 -7.28
C GLN A 41 -17.11 0.62 -8.10
N VAL A 42 -18.22 1.12 -7.59
CA VAL A 42 -19.52 0.97 -8.27
C VAL A 42 -19.59 1.78 -9.56
N SER A 43 -19.04 3.00 -9.56
CA SER A 43 -18.97 3.87 -10.74
C SER A 43 -17.63 3.78 -11.46
N ASP A 44 -17.63 3.97 -12.78
CA ASP A 44 -16.41 4.14 -13.60
C ASP A 44 -16.20 5.60 -14.03
N GLU A 45 -17.06 6.51 -13.59
CA GLU A 45 -16.92 7.95 -13.84
C GLU A 45 -15.99 8.57 -12.78
N PHE A 46 -14.87 9.13 -13.22
CA PHE A 46 -13.83 9.63 -12.32
C PHE A 46 -14.35 10.66 -11.31
N ASP A 47 -15.19 11.59 -11.74
CA ASP A 47 -15.67 12.66 -10.87
C ASP A 47 -16.65 12.12 -9.80
N VAL A 48 -17.45 11.09 -10.14
CA VAL A 48 -18.29 10.37 -9.18
C VAL A 48 -17.42 9.60 -8.18
N VAL A 49 -16.46 8.83 -8.67
CA VAL A 49 -15.53 8.07 -7.82
C VAL A 49 -14.77 8.99 -6.87
N ARG A 50 -14.35 10.18 -7.35
CA ARG A 50 -13.66 11.17 -6.53
C ARG A 50 -14.57 11.81 -5.49
N ALA A 51 -15.81 12.16 -5.83
CA ALA A 51 -16.78 12.70 -4.89
C ALA A 51 -17.08 11.70 -3.75
N GLN A 52 -17.30 10.45 -4.10
CA GLN A 52 -17.47 9.36 -3.14
C GLN A 52 -16.21 9.13 -2.28
N ALA A 53 -15.00 9.31 -2.84
CA ALA A 53 -13.76 9.23 -2.07
C ALA A 53 -13.67 10.30 -0.98
N ILE A 54 -14.15 11.52 -1.24
CA ILE A 54 -14.16 12.61 -0.25
C ILE A 54 -15.07 12.23 0.92
N GLU A 55 -16.26 11.72 0.65
CA GLU A 55 -17.19 11.24 1.68
C GLU A 55 -16.59 10.07 2.46
N ALA A 56 -16.04 9.06 1.76
CA ALA A 56 -15.43 7.90 2.38
C ALA A 56 -14.22 8.27 3.24
N GLN A 57 -13.40 9.26 2.82
CA GLN A 57 -12.29 9.77 3.62
C GLN A 57 -12.79 10.35 4.95
N GLN A 58 -13.87 11.12 4.92
CA GLN A 58 -14.48 11.66 6.13
C GLN A 58 -14.96 10.54 7.07
N VAL A 59 -15.61 9.51 6.53
CA VAL A 59 -16.05 8.34 7.34
C VAL A 59 -14.86 7.63 7.98
N LEU A 60 -13.72 7.46 7.26
CA LEU A 60 -12.51 6.89 7.84
C LEU A 60 -11.95 7.77 8.97
N GLU A 61 -11.93 9.08 8.77
CA GLU A 61 -11.45 10.03 9.77
C GLU A 61 -12.35 10.09 11.00
N ASP A 62 -13.67 10.09 10.81
CA ASP A 62 -14.65 10.10 11.89
C ASP A 62 -14.58 8.83 12.75
N ALA A 63 -14.28 7.69 12.13
CA ALA A 63 -14.12 6.43 12.85
C ALA A 63 -12.98 6.47 13.88
N ILE A 64 -11.99 7.34 13.68
CA ILE A 64 -10.85 7.53 14.60
C ILE A 64 -10.92 8.85 15.38
N ALA A 65 -11.67 9.84 14.90
CA ALA A 65 -11.66 11.21 15.43
C ALA A 65 -12.13 11.31 16.90
N SER A 66 -13.03 10.44 17.33
CA SER A 66 -13.49 10.43 18.72
C SER A 66 -12.37 10.11 19.72
N GLU A 67 -11.32 9.42 19.27
CA GLU A 67 -10.27 8.83 20.09
C GLU A 67 -8.88 9.36 19.77
N TRP A 68 -8.77 10.16 18.69
CA TRP A 68 -7.51 10.68 18.17
C TRP A 68 -7.53 12.19 18.06
N GLU A 69 -6.39 12.81 18.25
CA GLU A 69 -6.18 14.25 18.09
C GLU A 69 -5.17 14.52 16.98
N VAL A 70 -5.32 15.67 16.30
CA VAL A 70 -4.40 16.09 15.24
C VAL A 70 -3.07 16.50 15.87
N ASP A 71 -1.96 16.02 15.29
CA ASP A 71 -0.64 16.49 15.66
C ASP A 71 -0.51 17.99 15.37
N PRO A 72 -0.04 18.80 16.33
CA PRO A 72 0.05 20.26 16.18
C PRO A 72 1.08 20.69 15.12
N GLN A 73 2.02 19.84 14.74
CA GLN A 73 3.07 20.15 13.77
C GLN A 73 2.78 19.52 12.40
N LEU A 74 2.14 18.36 12.38
CA LEU A 74 1.89 17.55 11.19
C LEU A 74 0.39 17.27 11.06
N SER A 75 -0.34 18.15 10.39
CA SER A 75 -1.81 18.09 10.30
C SER A 75 -2.39 16.79 9.73
N PHE A 76 -1.59 16.00 9.02
CA PHE A 76 -1.97 14.68 8.50
C PHE A 76 -1.77 13.54 9.52
N LEU A 77 -1.06 13.80 10.62
CA LEU A 77 -0.78 12.81 11.66
C LEU A 77 -1.80 12.93 12.80
N ARG A 78 -2.22 11.78 13.32
CA ARG A 78 -3.16 11.67 14.43
C ARG A 78 -2.50 10.85 15.54
N HIS A 79 -2.63 11.32 16.76
CA HIS A 79 -2.20 10.61 17.97
C HIS A 79 -3.41 10.12 18.76
N PRO A 80 -3.32 8.96 19.43
CA PRO A 80 -4.36 8.55 20.37
C PRO A 80 -4.52 9.59 21.47
N LYS A 81 -5.75 9.97 21.80
CA LYS A 81 -6.02 10.82 22.97
C LYS A 81 -5.62 10.10 24.24
N PRO A 82 -5.06 10.80 25.24
CA PRO A 82 -4.75 10.20 26.54
C PRO A 82 -5.98 9.52 27.14
N GLY A 83 -5.81 8.28 27.63
CA GLY A 83 -6.89 7.53 28.27
C GLY A 83 -7.84 6.80 27.31
N THR A 84 -7.62 6.82 25.99
CA THR A 84 -8.37 5.99 25.07
C THR A 84 -7.82 4.56 25.05
N GLU A 85 -8.71 3.58 25.25
CA GLU A 85 -8.35 2.15 25.29
C GLU A 85 -8.80 1.39 24.05
N ARG A 86 -9.60 2.02 23.18
CA ARG A 86 -10.22 1.34 22.03
C ARG A 86 -9.19 0.81 21.04
N TYR A 87 -8.06 1.53 20.85
CA TYR A 87 -6.98 1.12 19.96
C TYR A 87 -5.62 1.19 20.65
N PRO A 88 -5.41 0.47 21.77
CA PRO A 88 -4.18 0.58 22.58
C PRO A 88 -2.92 0.09 21.83
N TRP A 89 -3.10 -0.56 20.72
CA TRP A 89 -2.06 -1.13 19.87
C TRP A 89 -1.62 -0.19 18.74
N VAL A 90 -2.40 0.87 18.41
CA VAL A 90 -2.02 1.86 17.38
C VAL A 90 -1.36 3.06 18.06
N GLU A 91 -0.19 3.46 17.56
CA GLU A 91 0.52 4.63 18.08
C GLU A 91 0.19 5.89 17.31
N TYR A 92 0.07 5.79 15.98
CA TYR A 92 -0.22 6.94 15.13
C TYR A 92 -1.14 6.51 13.99
N ALA A 93 -1.95 7.45 13.50
CA ALA A 93 -2.70 7.33 12.27
C ALA A 93 -2.34 8.49 11.33
N ASP A 94 -1.93 8.17 10.11
CA ASP A 94 -1.72 9.16 9.05
C ASP A 94 -3.00 9.27 8.21
N SER A 95 -3.55 10.48 8.16
CA SER A 95 -4.69 10.82 7.31
C SER A 95 -4.28 11.92 6.32
N PRO A 96 -3.67 11.56 5.20
CA PRO A 96 -3.18 12.54 4.22
C PRO A 96 -4.30 13.17 3.39
N GLY A 97 -5.56 12.81 3.67
CA GLY A 97 -6.72 13.21 2.89
C GLY A 97 -6.82 12.47 1.56
N VAL A 98 -7.78 12.89 0.74
CA VAL A 98 -8.02 12.31 -0.57
C VAL A 98 -6.84 12.57 -1.50
N LYS A 99 -6.44 11.54 -2.22
CA LYS A 99 -5.34 11.62 -3.20
C LYS A 99 -5.57 12.74 -4.22
N GLY A 100 -4.53 13.50 -4.51
CA GLY A 100 -4.58 14.61 -5.45
C GLY A 100 -5.09 14.20 -6.83
N GLU A 101 -5.92 15.04 -7.45
CA GLU A 101 -6.61 14.73 -8.71
C GLU A 101 -5.66 14.40 -9.85
N ALA A 102 -4.62 15.22 -10.06
CA ALA A 102 -3.66 15.03 -11.14
C ALA A 102 -3.00 13.63 -11.05
N ARG A 103 -2.58 13.23 -9.84
CA ARG A 103 -1.97 11.91 -9.59
C ARG A 103 -2.97 10.78 -9.74
N SER A 104 -4.24 11.01 -9.41
CA SER A 104 -5.29 10.02 -9.56
C SER A 104 -5.62 9.75 -11.02
N ARG A 105 -5.70 10.82 -11.83
CA ARG A 105 -5.92 10.72 -13.29
C ARG A 105 -4.72 10.08 -13.99
N GLU A 106 -3.50 10.43 -13.59
CA GLU A 106 -2.27 9.79 -14.08
C GLU A 106 -2.29 8.28 -13.81
N LYS A 107 -2.57 7.89 -12.56
CA LYS A 107 -2.68 6.48 -12.17
C LYS A 107 -3.79 5.76 -12.93
N MET A 108 -4.98 6.34 -13.03
CA MET A 108 -6.08 5.80 -13.80
C MET A 108 -5.67 5.48 -15.24
N LYS A 109 -4.98 6.43 -15.89
CA LYS A 109 -4.53 6.27 -17.27
C LYS A 109 -3.44 5.20 -17.40
N ASN A 110 -2.42 5.26 -16.55
CA ASN A 110 -1.22 4.43 -16.71
C ASN A 110 -1.42 3.00 -16.20
N ASP A 111 -2.15 2.84 -15.07
CA ASP A 111 -2.25 1.55 -14.39
C ASP A 111 -3.54 0.81 -14.69
N TYR A 112 -4.60 1.55 -15.03
CA TYR A 112 -5.95 0.99 -15.13
C TYR A 112 -6.62 1.23 -16.49
N GLY A 113 -5.85 1.60 -17.52
CA GLY A 113 -6.37 1.76 -18.88
C GLY A 113 -7.49 2.79 -19.00
N GLY A 114 -7.55 3.77 -18.10
CA GLY A 114 -8.59 4.80 -18.07
C GLY A 114 -9.79 4.47 -17.18
N HIS A 115 -9.81 3.32 -16.50
CA HIS A 115 -10.93 2.88 -15.66
C HIS A 115 -10.83 3.44 -14.24
N ALA A 116 -11.72 4.38 -13.89
CA ALA A 116 -11.78 5.01 -12.57
C ALA A 116 -12.23 4.03 -11.47
N ASN A 117 -13.07 3.06 -11.80
CA ASN A 117 -13.54 2.05 -10.84
C ASN A 117 -12.43 1.14 -10.28
N GLN A 118 -11.26 1.15 -10.86
CA GLN A 118 -10.08 0.43 -10.36
C GLN A 118 -9.34 1.18 -9.24
N LEU A 119 -9.59 2.50 -9.08
CA LEU A 119 -8.96 3.33 -8.06
C LEU A 119 -9.52 3.00 -6.67
N LYS A 120 -8.70 2.47 -5.78
CA LYS A 120 -9.07 2.10 -4.40
C LYS A 120 -8.29 2.87 -3.35
N ASP A 121 -7.37 3.73 -3.77
CA ASP A 121 -6.45 4.49 -2.94
C ASP A 121 -6.69 6.01 -2.99
N LEU A 122 -7.88 6.43 -3.43
CA LEU A 122 -8.27 7.83 -3.37
C LEU A 122 -8.57 8.23 -1.92
N ALA A 123 -9.42 7.47 -1.22
CA ALA A 123 -9.59 7.57 0.22
C ALA A 123 -8.66 6.57 0.90
N ARG A 124 -7.91 7.03 1.90
CA ARG A 124 -6.85 6.21 2.51
C ARG A 124 -6.53 6.62 3.93
N LEU A 125 -6.07 5.64 4.71
CA LEU A 125 -5.59 5.80 6.08
C LEU A 125 -4.38 4.90 6.30
N THR A 126 -3.40 5.39 7.05
CA THR A 126 -2.27 4.56 7.51
C THR A 126 -2.25 4.48 9.01
N LEU A 127 -2.17 3.26 9.55
CA LEU A 127 -1.99 3.00 10.98
C LEU A 127 -0.56 2.52 11.23
N ARG A 128 0.10 3.07 12.27
CA ARG A 128 1.49 2.77 12.63
C ARG A 128 1.55 2.05 13.97
N PHE A 129 2.41 1.04 14.05
CA PHE A 129 2.58 0.16 15.20
C PHE A 129 4.05 0.05 15.59
N SER A 130 4.36 0.10 16.88
CA SER A 130 5.74 -0.03 17.35
C SER A 130 6.26 -1.46 17.31
N ALA A 131 5.38 -2.47 17.38
CA ALA A 131 5.77 -3.86 17.51
C ALA A 131 4.85 -4.81 16.72
N PRO A 132 5.40 -5.96 16.23
CA PRO A 132 4.62 -6.98 15.53
C PRO A 132 3.41 -7.50 16.34
N GLY A 133 3.54 -7.65 17.66
CA GLY A 133 2.44 -8.09 18.52
C GLY A 133 1.24 -7.14 18.46
N LYS A 134 1.49 -5.84 18.56
CA LYS A 134 0.44 -4.82 18.45
C LYS A 134 -0.26 -4.82 17.10
N LEU A 135 0.51 -4.96 16.00
CA LEU A 135 -0.06 -5.07 14.66
C LEU A 135 -0.88 -6.36 14.49
N ALA A 136 -0.41 -7.47 15.05
CA ALA A 136 -1.16 -8.72 15.05
C ALA A 136 -2.48 -8.61 15.83
N ASP A 137 -2.48 -7.96 16.99
CA ASP A 137 -3.68 -7.70 17.79
C ASP A 137 -4.67 -6.81 17.03
N ALA A 138 -4.15 -5.81 16.31
CA ALA A 138 -4.97 -4.98 15.42
C ALA A 138 -5.66 -5.81 14.32
N LEU A 139 -4.91 -6.67 13.63
CA LEU A 139 -5.46 -7.52 12.59
C LEU A 139 -6.57 -8.44 13.10
N ASP A 140 -6.41 -8.99 14.30
CA ASP A 140 -7.42 -9.85 14.94
C ASP A 140 -8.67 -9.05 15.35
N SER A 141 -8.50 -7.74 15.66
CA SER A 141 -9.58 -6.84 16.09
C SER A 141 -10.31 -6.14 14.94
N PHE A 142 -9.79 -6.20 13.70
CA PHE A 142 -10.31 -5.48 12.54
C PHE A 142 -11.81 -5.70 12.26
N PRO A 143 -12.39 -6.91 12.43
CA PRO A 143 -13.82 -7.11 12.26
C PRO A 143 -14.69 -6.22 13.16
N GLY A 144 -14.15 -5.74 14.29
CA GLY A 144 -14.84 -4.84 15.22
C GLY A 144 -14.84 -3.36 14.82
N LEU A 145 -14.10 -2.97 13.77
CA LEU A 145 -13.99 -1.58 13.33
C LEU A 145 -15.21 -1.08 12.49
N GLY A 146 -16.13 -1.98 12.18
CA GLY A 146 -17.32 -1.63 11.37
C GLY A 146 -17.06 -1.54 9.86
N PHE A 147 -15.86 -1.92 9.40
CA PHE A 147 -15.52 -1.98 7.98
C PHE A 147 -15.34 -3.42 7.50
N ASP A 148 -15.88 -3.73 6.32
CA ASP A 148 -15.65 -5.02 5.68
C ASP A 148 -14.26 -5.04 5.04
N VAL A 149 -13.37 -5.92 5.48
CA VAL A 149 -12.07 -6.12 4.84
C VAL A 149 -12.23 -7.00 3.60
N VAL A 150 -12.07 -6.39 2.42
CA VAL A 150 -12.30 -7.05 1.12
C VAL A 150 -11.02 -7.63 0.56
N VAL A 151 -9.90 -6.91 0.65
CA VAL A 151 -8.58 -7.33 0.17
C VAL A 151 -7.59 -7.29 1.31
N VAL A 152 -6.72 -8.28 1.38
CA VAL A 152 -5.59 -8.34 2.32
C VAL A 152 -4.32 -8.68 1.56
N LYS A 153 -3.41 -7.71 1.44
CA LYS A 153 -2.07 -7.93 0.90
C LYS A 153 -1.08 -8.01 2.06
N ASN A 154 -0.77 -9.22 2.46
CA ASN A 154 0.22 -9.48 3.51
C ASN A 154 1.63 -9.49 2.89
N LYS A 155 2.29 -8.33 2.85
CA LYS A 155 3.66 -8.21 2.33
C LYS A 155 4.73 -8.65 3.33
N TYR A 156 4.38 -8.90 4.59
CA TYR A 156 5.29 -9.62 5.49
C TYR A 156 5.46 -11.08 5.08
N LYS A 157 4.41 -11.68 4.51
CA LYS A 157 4.48 -13.03 3.93
C LYS A 157 5.07 -13.03 2.52
N PHE A 158 4.74 -12.01 1.72
CA PHE A 158 5.17 -11.85 0.34
C PHE A 158 5.72 -10.43 0.14
N PRO A 159 6.99 -10.18 0.53
CA PRO A 159 7.61 -8.87 0.42
C PRO A 159 7.65 -8.36 -1.02
N THR A 160 7.77 -7.05 -1.19
CA THR A 160 8.06 -6.47 -2.50
C THR A 160 9.44 -6.94 -3.00
N PRO A 161 9.74 -6.85 -4.30
CA PRO A 161 11.05 -7.22 -4.84
C PRO A 161 12.24 -6.49 -4.21
N MET A 162 11.99 -5.29 -3.64
CA MET A 162 12.98 -4.54 -2.88
C MET A 162 13.09 -4.95 -1.41
N GLY A 163 12.24 -5.85 -0.93
CA GLY A 163 12.20 -6.32 0.46
C GLY A 163 11.22 -5.60 1.38
N TYR A 164 10.58 -4.52 0.92
CA TYR A 164 9.60 -3.77 1.72
C TYR A 164 8.39 -4.62 2.10
N SER A 165 7.90 -4.43 3.32
CA SER A 165 6.79 -5.18 3.88
C SER A 165 5.81 -4.27 4.64
N ASP A 166 4.51 -4.42 4.36
CA ASP A 166 3.39 -3.85 5.10
C ASP A 166 2.16 -4.78 5.01
N PHE A 167 1.08 -4.43 5.69
CA PHE A 167 -0.25 -4.89 5.31
C PHE A 167 -0.94 -3.79 4.53
N ASN A 168 -1.36 -4.10 3.31
CA ASN A 168 -2.20 -3.21 2.52
C ASN A 168 -3.58 -3.85 2.39
N LEU A 169 -4.56 -3.21 3.01
CA LEU A 169 -5.94 -3.66 3.04
C LEU A 169 -6.78 -2.80 2.10
N VAL A 170 -7.80 -3.40 1.50
CA VAL A 170 -8.91 -2.65 0.93
C VAL A 170 -10.11 -2.91 1.81
N VAL A 171 -10.69 -1.85 2.35
CA VAL A 171 -11.88 -1.88 3.19
C VAL A 171 -13.06 -1.26 2.46
N ALA A 172 -14.24 -1.83 2.64
CA ALA A 172 -15.48 -1.28 2.11
C ALA A 172 -16.13 -0.40 3.19
N VAL A 173 -16.24 0.89 2.90
CA VAL A 173 -16.78 1.93 3.79
C VAL A 173 -18.21 2.26 3.34
N PRO A 174 -19.20 2.24 4.23
CA PRO A 174 -20.57 2.63 3.88
C PRO A 174 -20.66 4.15 3.67
N LEU A 175 -21.33 4.57 2.60
CA LEU A 175 -21.66 5.96 2.31
C LEU A 175 -23.10 6.28 2.72
N ALA A 176 -23.45 7.55 2.77
CA ALA A 176 -24.76 8.02 3.21
C ALA A 176 -25.90 7.53 2.31
N ASP A 177 -25.64 7.29 1.02
CA ASP A 177 -26.59 6.76 0.05
C ASP A 177 -26.81 5.24 0.16
N GLY A 178 -26.13 4.57 1.10
CA GLY A 178 -26.16 3.12 1.31
C GLY A 178 -25.22 2.33 0.40
N THR A 179 -24.52 2.97 -0.52
CA THR A 179 -23.47 2.30 -1.31
C THR A 179 -22.22 2.07 -0.46
N LYS A 180 -21.30 1.22 -0.94
CA LYS A 180 -20.01 0.98 -0.29
C LYS A 180 -18.89 1.48 -1.19
N TYR A 181 -17.98 2.25 -0.61
CA TYR A 181 -16.78 2.74 -1.28
C TYR A 181 -15.55 1.95 -0.82
N LEU A 182 -14.65 1.62 -1.75
CA LEU A 182 -13.43 0.86 -1.48
C LEU A 182 -12.29 1.83 -1.16
N CYS A 183 -11.76 1.74 0.06
CA CYS A 183 -10.67 2.57 0.56
C CYS A 183 -9.42 1.74 0.80
N GLU A 184 -8.25 2.37 0.69
CA GLU A 184 -6.99 1.78 1.10
C GLU A 184 -6.74 2.00 2.59
N MET A 185 -6.33 0.96 3.30
CA MET A 185 -5.82 1.07 4.67
C MET A 185 -4.49 0.35 4.76
N GLN A 186 -3.44 1.09 5.16
CA GLN A 186 -2.09 0.55 5.33
C GLN A 186 -1.80 0.37 6.82
N LEU A 187 -1.28 -0.81 7.18
CA LEU A 187 -0.81 -1.10 8.53
C LEU A 187 0.69 -1.30 8.47
N ASN A 188 1.43 -0.42 9.12
CA ASN A 188 2.88 -0.35 9.05
C ASN A 188 3.52 -0.50 10.43
N LEU A 189 4.61 -1.24 10.51
CA LEU A 189 5.53 -1.15 11.63
C LEU A 189 6.43 0.08 11.48
N VAL A 190 6.60 0.86 12.55
CA VAL A 190 7.44 2.08 12.57
C VAL A 190 8.85 1.76 12.03
N ALA A 191 9.48 0.69 12.51
CA ALA A 191 10.79 0.29 12.04
C ALA A 191 10.85 0.03 10.51
N MET A 192 9.76 -0.46 9.91
CA MET A 192 9.70 -0.68 8.46
C MET A 192 9.49 0.63 7.69
N LEU A 193 8.81 1.62 8.29
CA LEU A 193 8.70 2.97 7.72
C LEU A 193 10.03 3.72 7.79
N ASP A 194 10.79 3.57 8.88
CA ASP A 194 12.13 4.15 9.00
C ASP A 194 13.07 3.55 7.94
N ALA A 195 13.03 2.22 7.77
CA ALA A 195 13.76 1.56 6.69
C ALA A 195 13.32 2.05 5.29
N LYS A 196 12.04 2.37 5.10
CA LYS A 196 11.53 2.96 3.86
C LYS A 196 12.14 4.33 3.58
N HIS A 197 12.26 5.19 4.61
CA HIS A 197 12.91 6.49 4.47
C HIS A 197 14.40 6.33 4.11
N GLU A 198 15.10 5.40 4.73
CA GLU A 198 16.51 5.09 4.43
C GLU A 198 16.67 4.56 2.99
N ALA A 199 15.82 3.63 2.56
CA ALA A 199 15.86 3.05 1.23
C ALA A 199 15.35 3.99 0.13
N HIS A 200 14.78 5.16 0.46
CA HIS A 200 14.08 6.02 -0.49
C HIS A 200 14.96 6.48 -1.67
N ALA A 201 16.23 6.81 -1.42
CA ALA A 201 17.15 7.23 -2.48
C ALA A 201 17.37 6.11 -3.52
N HIS A 202 17.52 4.87 -3.08
CA HIS A 202 17.68 3.70 -3.97
C HIS A 202 16.42 3.45 -4.79
N TYR A 203 15.28 3.59 -4.14
CA TYR A 203 13.97 3.52 -4.76
C TYR A 203 13.81 4.55 -5.89
N GLU A 204 14.15 5.82 -5.65
CA GLU A 204 14.05 6.88 -6.66
C GLU A 204 14.93 6.58 -7.89
N VAL A 205 16.11 6.00 -7.71
CA VAL A 205 16.97 5.56 -8.82
C VAL A 205 16.24 4.49 -9.64
N ILE A 206 15.70 3.46 -8.98
CA ILE A 206 14.98 2.38 -9.67
C ILE A 206 13.77 2.94 -10.41
N ARG A 207 12.95 3.75 -9.74
CA ARG A 207 11.75 4.35 -10.31
C ARG A 207 12.01 5.15 -11.58
N LYS A 208 13.06 5.96 -11.60
CA LYS A 208 13.39 6.81 -12.74
C LYS A 208 13.98 6.01 -13.89
N ARG A 209 14.85 5.05 -13.61
CA ARG A 209 15.61 4.33 -14.62
C ARG A 209 14.90 3.12 -15.20
N LEU A 210 14.06 2.45 -14.40
CA LEU A 210 13.37 1.24 -14.84
C LEU A 210 12.51 1.47 -16.10
N PRO A 211 11.68 2.52 -16.22
CA PRO A 211 10.90 2.79 -17.42
C PRO A 211 11.77 3.03 -18.66
N GLU A 212 12.91 3.70 -18.50
CA GLU A 212 13.85 3.97 -19.60
C GLU A 212 14.45 2.66 -20.13
N LEU A 213 14.85 1.76 -19.22
CA LEU A 213 15.42 0.47 -19.57
C LEU A 213 14.40 -0.50 -20.20
N CYS A 214 13.16 -0.42 -19.74
CA CYS A 214 12.06 -1.22 -20.29
C CYS A 214 11.44 -0.62 -21.55
N LYS A 215 11.94 0.52 -22.04
CA LYS A 215 11.38 1.25 -23.21
C LYS A 215 9.86 1.45 -23.10
N GLY A 216 9.38 1.75 -21.90
CA GLY A 216 7.97 1.92 -21.57
C GLY A 216 7.17 0.61 -21.43
N THR A 217 7.80 -0.54 -21.50
CA THR A 217 7.15 -1.83 -21.26
C THR A 217 7.12 -2.09 -19.74
N PRO A 218 5.94 -2.34 -19.15
CA PRO A 218 5.86 -2.66 -17.73
C PRO A 218 6.59 -3.97 -17.39
N VAL A 219 7.40 -3.98 -16.34
CA VAL A 219 8.02 -5.18 -15.78
C VAL A 219 7.23 -5.60 -14.55
N LYS A 220 6.85 -6.87 -14.47
CA LYS A 220 6.17 -7.39 -13.29
C LYS A 220 7.09 -7.41 -12.08
N ALA A 221 6.49 -7.27 -10.90
CA ALA A 221 7.23 -7.27 -9.65
C ALA A 221 8.05 -8.55 -9.44
N ASP A 222 7.51 -9.71 -9.79
CA ASP A 222 8.17 -11.02 -9.71
C ASP A 222 9.26 -11.24 -10.78
N GLU A 223 9.23 -10.45 -11.85
CA GLU A 223 10.23 -10.50 -12.94
C GLU A 223 11.35 -9.47 -12.75
N LEU A 224 11.16 -8.47 -11.88
CA LEU A 224 12.09 -7.35 -11.71
C LEU A 224 13.50 -7.80 -11.39
N GLU A 225 13.67 -8.74 -10.47
CA GLU A 225 14.98 -9.24 -10.07
C GLU A 225 15.68 -9.94 -11.24
N SER A 226 14.95 -10.77 -11.97
CA SER A 226 15.46 -11.47 -13.15
C SER A 226 15.80 -10.51 -14.29
N PHE A 227 14.97 -9.49 -14.49
CA PHE A 227 15.20 -8.42 -15.46
C PHE A 227 16.47 -7.63 -15.13
N ILE A 228 16.61 -7.17 -13.88
CA ILE A 228 17.76 -6.38 -13.42
C ILE A 228 19.06 -7.19 -13.49
N SER A 229 19.02 -8.49 -13.15
CA SER A 229 20.17 -9.37 -13.22
C SER A 229 20.56 -9.82 -14.64
N GLY A 230 19.80 -9.38 -15.67
CA GLY A 230 20.04 -9.73 -17.07
C GLY A 230 19.78 -11.20 -17.41
N ARG A 231 19.02 -11.91 -16.56
CA ARG A 231 18.65 -13.31 -16.76
C ARG A 231 17.53 -13.51 -17.77
N LEU A 232 16.74 -12.45 -18.04
CA LEU A 232 15.75 -12.43 -19.12
C LEU A 232 16.45 -12.06 -20.42
N ASN A 233 16.51 -12.99 -21.37
CA ASN A 233 16.95 -12.69 -22.74
C ASN A 233 15.83 -11.95 -23.49
N ASN A 234 16.19 -11.21 -24.54
CA ASN A 234 15.24 -10.37 -25.31
C ASN A 234 14.03 -11.15 -25.87
N SER A 235 14.17 -12.46 -26.15
CA SER A 235 13.07 -13.28 -26.66
C SER A 235 12.04 -13.65 -25.58
N ALA A 236 12.46 -13.79 -24.33
CA ALA A 236 11.57 -13.96 -23.20
C ALA A 236 10.84 -12.65 -22.88
N LEU A 237 11.49 -11.50 -23.08
CA LEU A 237 10.91 -10.17 -22.94
C LEU A 237 9.77 -9.95 -23.94
N ASP A 238 9.98 -10.28 -25.23
CA ASP A 238 8.96 -10.15 -26.28
C ASP A 238 7.74 -11.07 -26.03
N SER A 239 7.96 -12.27 -25.51
CA SER A 239 6.89 -13.20 -25.13
C SER A 239 6.15 -12.75 -23.85
N ALA A 240 6.87 -12.19 -22.87
CA ALA A 240 6.29 -11.61 -21.68
C ALA A 240 5.46 -10.35 -22.01
N VAL A 241 5.93 -9.50 -22.94
CA VAL A 241 5.23 -8.31 -23.44
C VAL A 241 3.89 -8.68 -24.06
N ALA A 242 3.84 -9.72 -24.88
CA ALA A 242 2.60 -10.19 -25.50
C ALA A 242 1.59 -10.77 -24.47
N ALA A 243 2.09 -11.39 -23.40
CA ALA A 243 1.26 -11.91 -22.31
C ALA A 243 0.81 -10.82 -21.32
N LEU A 244 1.55 -9.70 -21.23
CA LEU A 244 1.35 -8.60 -20.27
C LEU A 244 0.32 -7.57 -20.71
N SER A 245 0.07 -7.44 -22.02
CA SER A 245 -1.02 -6.60 -22.53
C SER A 245 -2.41 -7.07 -22.12
N LEU A 246 -2.52 -8.26 -21.51
CA LEU A 246 -3.77 -8.90 -21.12
C LEU A 246 -4.04 -8.96 -19.60
N ARG A 247 -3.12 -8.54 -18.71
CA ARG A 247 -3.31 -8.63 -17.24
C ARG A 247 -2.76 -7.42 -16.51
N ALA A 248 -3.66 -6.52 -16.12
CA ALA A 248 -3.40 -5.31 -15.32
C ALA A 248 -2.90 -5.56 -13.87
N ASP A 249 -2.48 -6.77 -13.52
CA ASP A 249 -2.18 -7.18 -12.15
C ASP A 249 -0.72 -6.98 -11.70
N GLY A 250 0.17 -6.66 -12.62
CA GLY A 250 1.61 -6.58 -12.39
C GLY A 250 2.15 -5.20 -11.99
N LEU A 251 1.33 -4.18 -11.99
CA LEU A 251 1.74 -2.77 -11.85
C LEU A 251 2.02 -2.30 -10.42
N PHE A 252 2.08 -3.21 -9.45
CA PHE A 252 2.30 -2.83 -8.05
C PHE A 252 3.63 -2.12 -7.79
N LEU A 253 4.66 -2.40 -8.54
CA LEU A 253 5.90 -1.65 -8.39
C LEU A 253 5.71 -0.20 -8.87
N TYR A 254 5.08 0.00 -10.02
CA TYR A 254 4.87 1.32 -10.61
C TYR A 254 3.87 2.18 -9.82
N ALA A 255 2.77 1.59 -9.37
CA ALA A 255 1.72 2.31 -8.64
C ALA A 255 2.08 2.63 -7.19
N HIS A 256 2.74 1.73 -6.48
CA HIS A 256 3.26 2.00 -5.12
C HIS A 256 4.43 2.96 -5.15
N LEU A 257 5.18 2.94 -6.21
CA LEU A 257 6.31 3.81 -6.46
C LEU A 257 5.87 5.25 -6.82
N LEU A 258 4.65 5.46 -7.27
CA LEU A 258 4.09 6.78 -7.60
C LEU A 258 3.13 7.32 -6.53
N ALA A 259 2.92 6.61 -5.42
CA ALA A 259 1.92 6.95 -4.41
C ALA A 259 2.44 7.85 -3.28
N GLU A 260 3.65 8.43 -3.42
CA GLU A 260 4.19 9.48 -2.55
C GLU A 260 4.38 10.81 -3.27
#